data_7356a03f1b649acd4756eea7af271866
#
_entry.id   7356a03f1b649acd4756eea7af271866
#
_cell.length_a   1.000
_cell.length_b   1.000
_cell.length_c   1.000
_cell.angle_alpha   90.00
_cell.angle_beta   90.00
_cell.angle_gamma   90.00
#
_symmetry.space_group_name_H-M   'P 1'
#
loop_
_entity.id
_entity.type
_entity.pdbx_description
1 polymer ?
#
loop_
_entity_poly.entity_id
_entity_poly.type
_entity_poly.pdbx_seq_one_letter_code
_entity_poly.pdbx_strand_id
1 'polypeptide(L)'
;MKIIINTTNLRKGGAIQAASAILEDIKSIVNHEFHVFLSPSMFSNIRSLDFPEHIYIYKCKYPSKISLLNYDLNRLELSIKPDCVFSVFGPTYWNPISPHVMGFANGIHLYTDLPFYKKLNFYKKSKKII
;
A
#
# COMPACT_ATOMS: atom_id res chain seq x y z
N MET A 1 13.54 9.30 -9.74
CA MET A 1 13.45 8.59 -8.45
C MET A 1 12.99 7.16 -8.67
N LYS A 2 13.41 6.26 -7.81
CA LYS A 2 12.84 4.91 -7.66
C LYS A 2 11.77 4.93 -6.58
N ILE A 3 10.56 4.55 -6.93
CA ILE A 3 9.41 4.61 -6.04
C ILE A 3 8.77 3.23 -5.96
N ILE A 4 8.58 2.71 -4.75
CA ILE A 4 7.75 1.53 -4.55
C ILE A 4 6.30 1.98 -4.33
N ILE A 5 5.40 1.45 -5.12
CA ILE A 5 3.95 1.59 -4.90
C ILE A 5 3.45 0.33 -4.22
N ASN A 6 3.07 0.43 -2.96
CA ASN A 6 2.64 -0.72 -2.17
C ASN A 6 1.12 -0.83 -2.14
N THR A 7 0.62 -1.93 -2.67
CA THR A 7 -0.81 -2.29 -2.63
C THR A 7 -1.04 -3.67 -2.00
N THR A 8 -0.02 -4.22 -1.32
CA THR A 8 -0.05 -5.61 -0.83
C THR A 8 -1.13 -5.88 0.20
N ASN A 9 -1.58 -4.86 0.92
CA ASN A 9 -2.61 -4.98 1.96
C ASN A 9 -4.03 -4.80 1.44
N LEU A 10 -4.21 -4.47 0.16
CA LEU A 10 -5.52 -4.18 -0.42
C LEU A 10 -6.26 -5.47 -0.79
N ARG A 11 -7.48 -5.63 -0.31
CA ARG A 11 -8.26 -6.86 -0.46
C ARG A 11 -9.52 -6.69 -1.30
N LYS A 12 -10.24 -5.58 -1.14
CA LYS A 12 -11.56 -5.37 -1.78
C LYS A 12 -11.99 -3.92 -1.79
N GLY A 13 -13.04 -3.63 -2.57
CA GLY A 13 -13.76 -2.37 -2.53
C GLY A 13 -13.08 -1.21 -3.21
N GLY A 14 -13.38 -0.01 -2.73
CA GLY A 14 -12.89 1.24 -3.30
C GLY A 14 -11.37 1.39 -3.29
N ALA A 15 -10.70 0.73 -2.34
CA ALA A 15 -9.24 0.74 -2.28
C ALA A 15 -8.61 0.10 -3.53
N ILE A 16 -9.18 -1.00 -4.01
CA ILE A 16 -8.73 -1.66 -5.25
C ILE A 16 -8.93 -0.72 -6.45
N GLN A 17 -10.07 -0.05 -6.52
CA GLN A 17 -10.37 0.88 -7.61
C GLN A 17 -9.44 2.09 -7.59
N ALA A 18 -9.21 2.68 -6.44
CA ALA A 18 -8.30 3.82 -6.29
C ALA A 18 -6.86 3.44 -6.65
N ALA A 19 -6.39 2.30 -6.18
CA ALA A 19 -5.06 1.81 -6.54
C ALA A 19 -4.93 1.53 -8.03
N SER A 20 -5.95 0.95 -8.65
CA SER A 20 -5.97 0.70 -10.10
C SER A 20 -5.89 2.00 -10.90
N ALA A 21 -6.58 3.06 -10.45
CA ALA A 21 -6.49 4.38 -11.07
C ALA A 21 -5.07 4.96 -10.97
N ILE A 22 -4.42 4.83 -9.83
CA ILE A 22 -3.03 5.25 -9.64
C ILE A 22 -2.09 4.51 -10.59
N LEU A 23 -2.29 3.20 -10.78
CA LEU A 23 -1.47 2.42 -11.70
C LEU A 23 -1.64 2.87 -13.15
N GLU A 24 -2.82 3.31 -13.55
CA GLU A 24 -3.02 3.91 -14.87
C GLU A 24 -2.30 5.27 -14.99
N ASP A 25 -2.37 6.09 -13.96
CA ASP A 25 -1.77 7.43 -13.96
C ASP A 25 -0.24 7.36 -14.06
N ILE A 26 0.42 6.43 -13.37
CA ILE A 26 1.88 6.32 -13.40
C ILE A 26 2.44 5.87 -14.76
N LYS A 27 1.61 5.30 -15.63
CA LYS A 27 2.03 4.93 -16.99
C LYS A 27 2.54 6.13 -17.79
N SER A 28 2.00 7.31 -17.54
CA SER A 28 2.40 8.55 -18.21
C SER A 28 3.55 9.29 -17.51
N ILE A 29 3.96 8.87 -16.33
CA ILE A 29 5.04 9.50 -15.56
C ILE A 29 6.35 8.78 -15.88
N VAL A 30 6.95 9.12 -17.02
CA VAL A 30 8.07 8.38 -17.60
C VAL A 30 9.44 8.74 -17.03
N ASN A 31 9.54 9.79 -16.23
CA ASN A 31 10.80 10.27 -15.66
C ASN A 31 11.12 9.66 -14.27
N HIS A 32 10.31 8.73 -13.80
CA HIS A 32 10.51 7.98 -12.56
C HIS A 32 10.39 6.48 -12.83
N GLU A 33 11.06 5.71 -11.99
CA GLU A 33 11.01 4.24 -12.01
C GLU A 33 10.06 3.77 -10.90
N PHE A 34 9.04 2.99 -11.27
CA PHE A 34 8.05 2.49 -10.32
C PHE A 34 8.16 0.99 -10.15
N HIS A 35 8.19 0.54 -8.90
CA HIS A 35 8.14 -0.85 -8.51
C HIS A 35 6.83 -1.09 -7.77
N VAL A 36 5.90 -1.79 -8.41
CA VAL A 36 4.53 -1.95 -7.92
C VAL A 36 4.37 -3.31 -7.26
N PHE A 37 4.07 -3.31 -5.98
CA PHE A 37 3.80 -4.52 -5.19
C PHE A 37 2.30 -4.74 -5.17
N LEU A 38 1.85 -5.81 -5.80
CA LEU A 38 0.43 -6.14 -5.93
C LEU A 38 0.03 -7.22 -4.94
N SER A 39 -1.09 -6.99 -4.22
CA SER A 39 -1.76 -8.05 -3.48
C SER A 39 -2.37 -9.07 -4.44
N PRO A 40 -2.72 -10.28 -3.96
CA PRO A 40 -3.45 -11.23 -4.80
C PRO A 40 -4.75 -10.65 -5.39
N SER A 41 -5.48 -9.86 -4.62
CA SER A 41 -6.71 -9.19 -5.11
C SER A 41 -6.41 -8.15 -6.17
N MET A 42 -5.36 -7.35 -6.01
CA MET A 42 -4.94 -6.39 -7.03
C MET A 42 -4.53 -7.08 -8.30
N PHE A 43 -3.75 -8.16 -8.20
CA PHE A 43 -3.28 -8.90 -9.36
C PHE A 43 -4.44 -9.47 -10.17
N SER A 44 -5.46 -10.02 -9.52
CA SER A 44 -6.64 -10.57 -10.21
C SER A 44 -7.56 -9.50 -10.81
N ASN A 45 -7.49 -8.24 -10.33
CA ASN A 45 -8.30 -7.14 -10.85
C ASN A 45 -7.64 -6.35 -11.98
N ILE A 46 -6.35 -6.55 -12.23
CA ILE A 46 -5.65 -5.88 -13.33
C ILE A 46 -6.04 -6.57 -14.65
N ARG A 47 -6.62 -5.80 -15.56
CA ARG A 47 -7.10 -6.30 -16.85
C ARG A 47 -5.97 -6.64 -17.83
N SER A 48 -4.84 -5.97 -17.70
CA SER A 48 -3.68 -6.14 -18.57
C SER A 48 -2.41 -5.92 -17.78
N LEU A 49 -1.42 -6.81 -17.98
CA LEU A 49 -0.06 -6.66 -17.43
C LEU A 49 0.85 -5.89 -18.41
N ASP A 50 0.27 -5.23 -19.39
CA ASP A 50 1.01 -4.44 -20.37
C ASP A 50 1.35 -3.06 -19.76
N PHE A 51 2.51 -2.99 -19.12
CA PHE A 51 3.04 -1.77 -18.51
C PHE A 51 4.30 -1.30 -19.24
N PRO A 52 4.51 0.04 -19.33
CA PRO A 52 5.74 0.60 -19.90
C PRO A 52 7.00 0.12 -19.16
N GLU A 53 8.16 0.29 -19.80
CA GLU A 53 9.46 -0.18 -19.29
C GLU A 53 9.85 0.41 -17.92
N HIS A 54 9.33 1.59 -17.57
CA HIS A 54 9.64 2.25 -16.30
C HIS A 54 8.82 1.71 -15.11
N ILE A 55 7.94 0.73 -15.34
CA ILE A 55 7.09 0.12 -14.33
C ILE A 55 7.42 -1.37 -14.22
N TYR A 56 7.78 -1.79 -12.99
CA TYR A 56 8.06 -3.19 -12.65
C TYR A 56 6.94 -3.71 -11.76
N ILE A 57 6.37 -4.86 -12.08
CA ILE A 57 5.23 -5.45 -11.38
C ILE A 57 5.70 -6.67 -10.59
N TYR A 58 5.33 -6.71 -9.32
CA TYR A 58 5.63 -7.81 -8.40
C TYR A 58 4.35 -8.36 -7.81
N LYS A 59 4.10 -9.64 -8.01
CA LYS A 59 2.99 -10.36 -7.36
C LYS A 59 3.43 -10.75 -5.96
N CYS A 60 2.77 -10.20 -4.95
CA CYS A 60 3.12 -10.41 -3.54
C CYS A 60 2.00 -11.13 -2.80
N LYS A 61 2.35 -11.75 -1.67
CA LYS A 61 1.38 -12.26 -0.72
C LYS A 61 0.83 -11.12 0.14
N TYR A 62 -0.31 -11.34 0.80
CA TYR A 62 -0.75 -10.41 1.82
C TYR A 62 0.26 -10.33 2.95
N PRO A 63 0.55 -9.12 3.47
CA PRO A 63 1.54 -8.98 4.51
C PRO A 63 1.08 -9.62 5.82
N SER A 64 2.03 -10.13 6.59
CA SER A 64 1.80 -10.56 7.97
C SER A 64 1.52 -9.34 8.84
N LYS A 65 0.62 -9.49 9.81
CA LYS A 65 0.36 -8.46 10.82
C LYS A 65 1.58 -8.17 11.70
N ILE A 66 2.51 -9.11 11.77
CA ILE A 66 3.80 -8.92 12.44
C ILE A 66 4.78 -8.42 11.40
N SER A 67 5.15 -7.14 11.50
CA SER A 67 5.97 -6.47 10.50
C SER A 67 7.29 -7.20 10.20
N LEU A 68 7.93 -7.74 11.23
CA LEU A 68 9.20 -8.46 11.09
C LEU A 68 9.10 -9.75 10.27
N LEU A 69 7.90 -10.31 10.09
CA LEU A 69 7.68 -11.53 9.31
C LEU A 69 7.46 -11.27 7.82
N ASN A 70 7.52 -10.03 7.38
CA ASN A 70 7.38 -9.67 5.96
C ASN A 70 8.73 -9.74 5.23
N TYR A 71 9.37 -10.92 5.28
CA TYR A 71 10.70 -11.13 4.71
C TYR A 71 10.78 -10.86 3.22
N ASP A 72 9.77 -11.27 2.46
CA ASP A 72 9.76 -11.09 1.02
C ASP A 72 9.73 -9.61 0.64
N LEU A 73 8.91 -8.81 1.33
CA LEU A 73 8.84 -7.36 1.11
C LEU A 73 10.15 -6.67 1.51
N ASN A 74 10.70 -7.06 2.65
CA ASN A 74 11.99 -6.52 3.11
C ASN A 74 13.12 -6.84 2.13
N ARG A 75 13.15 -8.05 1.61
CA ARG A 75 14.14 -8.48 0.61
C ARG A 75 14.01 -7.71 -0.69
N LEU A 76 12.79 -7.53 -1.18
CA LEU A 76 12.53 -6.74 -2.38
C LEU A 76 12.97 -5.28 -2.19
N GLU A 77 12.66 -4.68 -1.05
CA GLU A 77 13.10 -3.32 -0.75
C GLU A 77 14.62 -3.17 -0.77
N LEU A 78 15.34 -4.09 -0.12
CA LEU A 78 16.81 -4.10 -0.10
C LEU A 78 17.41 -4.28 -1.50
N SER A 79 16.77 -5.07 -2.34
CA SER A 79 17.17 -5.32 -3.72
C SER A 79 16.92 -4.11 -4.62
N ILE A 80 15.78 -3.47 -4.50
CA ILE A 80 15.35 -2.32 -5.32
C ILE A 80 16.09 -1.05 -4.90
N LYS A 81 16.32 -0.83 -3.62
CA LYS A 81 16.89 0.40 -3.04
C LYS A 81 16.09 1.64 -3.46
N PRO A 82 14.81 1.73 -3.08
CA PRO A 82 13.96 2.84 -3.51
C PRO A 82 14.34 4.14 -2.81
N ASP A 83 13.99 5.26 -3.42
CA ASP A 83 14.07 6.57 -2.78
C ASP A 83 12.94 6.79 -1.78
N CYS A 84 11.77 6.20 -2.06
CA CYS A 84 10.64 6.23 -1.14
C CYS A 84 9.66 5.08 -1.42
N VAL A 85 8.79 4.83 -0.45
CA VAL A 85 7.69 3.87 -0.55
C VAL A 85 6.38 4.63 -0.37
N PHE A 86 5.47 4.46 -1.32
CA PHE A 86 4.11 4.98 -1.22
C PHE A 86 3.14 3.81 -1.06
N SER A 87 2.52 3.70 0.12
CA SER A 87 1.44 2.75 0.37
C SER A 87 0.11 3.44 0.11
N VAL A 88 -0.69 2.90 -0.80
CA VAL A 88 -1.91 3.57 -1.26
C VAL A 88 -2.87 3.79 -0.11
N PHE A 89 -3.07 2.77 0.74
CA PHE A 89 -3.86 2.92 1.96
C PHE A 89 -3.26 2.12 3.12
N GLY A 90 -3.31 2.69 4.32
CA GLY A 90 -3.00 2.00 5.56
C GLY A 90 -4.22 1.31 6.20
N PRO A 91 -3.98 0.46 7.19
CA PRO A 91 -2.68 0.04 7.71
C PRO A 91 -1.97 -0.96 6.78
N THR A 92 -0.65 -0.82 6.64
CA THR A 92 0.11 -1.63 5.68
C THR A 92 0.69 -2.91 6.29
N TYR A 93 0.79 -2.99 7.60
CA TYR A 93 1.43 -4.08 8.36
C TYR A 93 2.91 -4.33 8.01
N TRP A 94 3.46 -3.60 7.06
CA TRP A 94 4.84 -3.64 6.65
C TRP A 94 5.49 -2.28 6.92
N ASN A 95 6.67 -2.29 7.55
CA ASN A 95 7.45 -1.09 7.84
C ASN A 95 8.69 -1.07 6.97
N PRO A 96 8.68 -0.35 5.84
CA PRO A 96 9.88 -0.19 5.02
C PRO A 96 10.94 0.64 5.76
N ILE A 97 12.21 0.43 5.38
CA ILE A 97 13.35 1.20 5.89
C ILE A 97 13.40 2.57 5.20
N SER A 98 13.02 2.62 3.94
CA SER A 98 13.00 3.85 3.13
C SER A 98 11.93 4.83 3.60
N PRO A 99 12.05 6.13 3.28
CA PRO A 99 10.98 7.09 3.56
C PRO A 99 9.62 6.58 3.07
N HIS A 100 8.62 6.64 3.94
CA HIS A 100 7.33 6.00 3.72
C HIS A 100 6.20 7.02 3.81
N VAL A 101 5.40 7.09 2.75
CA VAL A 101 4.16 7.88 2.69
C VAL A 101 2.99 6.91 2.60
N MET A 102 1.95 7.17 3.38
CA MET A 102 0.81 6.27 3.47
C MET A 102 -0.49 7.06 3.39
N GLY A 103 -1.39 6.65 2.51
CA GLY A 103 -2.72 7.21 2.40
C GLY A 103 -3.65 6.71 3.50
N PHE A 104 -4.65 7.50 3.85
CA PHE A 104 -5.69 7.15 4.80
C PHE A 104 -7.06 7.25 4.13
N ALA A 105 -7.82 6.17 4.18
CA ALA A 105 -9.19 6.12 3.68
C ALA A 105 -10.23 6.37 4.77
N ASN A 106 -9.86 6.21 6.05
CA ASN A 106 -10.77 6.33 7.19
C ASN A 106 -10.37 7.48 8.10
N GLY A 107 -11.09 8.60 8.00
CA GLY A 107 -10.83 9.82 8.77
C GLY A 107 -11.05 9.68 10.28
N ILE A 108 -11.66 8.60 10.76
CA ILE A 108 -11.88 8.39 12.20
C ILE A 108 -10.58 8.36 13.00
N HIS A 109 -9.48 7.97 12.35
CA HIS A 109 -8.16 7.96 12.98
C HIS A 109 -7.59 9.36 13.18
N LEU A 110 -8.09 10.34 12.43
CA LEU A 110 -7.66 11.73 12.48
C LEU A 110 -8.56 12.59 13.38
N TYR A 111 -9.80 12.21 13.53
CA TYR A 111 -10.83 12.98 14.25
C TYR A 111 -11.31 12.23 15.49
N THR A 112 -10.43 12.13 16.48
CA THR A 112 -10.71 11.41 17.73
C THR A 112 -11.72 12.11 18.64
N ASP A 113 -12.02 13.37 18.37
CA ASP A 113 -13.03 14.17 19.08
C ASP A 113 -14.46 13.93 18.59
N LEU A 114 -14.66 13.21 17.49
CA LEU A 114 -15.98 12.90 16.98
C LEU A 114 -16.80 12.08 17.99
N PRO A 115 -18.12 12.37 18.13
CA PRO A 115 -19.00 11.64 19.09
C PRO A 115 -18.97 10.14 18.89
N PHE A 116 -18.89 9.67 17.66
CA PHE A 116 -18.81 8.25 17.32
C PHE A 116 -17.54 7.60 17.90
N TYR A 117 -16.41 8.26 17.79
CA TYR A 117 -15.14 7.76 18.32
C TYR A 117 -15.19 7.64 19.85
N LYS A 118 -15.77 8.64 20.53
CA LYS A 118 -15.91 8.66 22.00
C LYS A 118 -16.79 7.52 22.52
N LYS A 119 -17.75 7.06 21.72
CA LYS A 119 -18.66 5.94 22.07
C LYS A 119 -18.03 4.56 21.89
N LEU A 120 -16.91 4.45 21.20
CA LEU A 120 -16.22 3.17 21.04
C LEU A 120 -15.60 2.73 22.37
N ASN A 121 -15.73 1.44 22.70
CA ASN A 121 -14.98 0.89 23.82
C ASN A 121 -13.48 0.81 23.48
N PHE A 122 -12.65 0.67 24.51
CA PHE A 122 -11.18 0.67 24.35
C PHE A 122 -10.69 -0.36 23.32
N TYR A 123 -11.26 -1.57 23.35
CA TYR A 123 -10.88 -2.64 22.42
C TYR A 123 -11.17 -2.29 20.96
N LYS A 124 -12.35 -1.72 20.70
CA LYS A 124 -12.73 -1.28 19.35
C LYS A 124 -11.89 -0.10 18.88
N LYS A 125 -11.55 0.82 19.79
CA LYS A 125 -10.65 1.95 19.49
C LYS A 125 -9.27 1.46 19.08
N SER A 126 -8.71 0.53 19.84
CA SER A 126 -7.39 -0.05 19.55
C SER A 126 -7.36 -0.74 18.19
N LYS A 127 -8.40 -1.51 17.85
CA LYS A 127 -8.52 -2.16 16.53
C LYS A 127 -8.63 -1.18 15.38
N LYS A 128 -9.14 0.02 15.60
CA LYS A 128 -9.28 1.03 14.56
C LYS A 128 -8.05 1.89 14.37
N ILE A 129 -7.19 1.96 15.37
CA ILE A 129 -5.93 2.72 15.33
C ILE A 129 -4.80 1.90 14.68
N ILE A 130 -4.93 0.58 14.75
CA ILE A 130 -3.98 -0.36 14.12
C ILE A 130 -4.48 -0.68 12.68
#